data_fa36c6efb4cfec1be88d4720117a9b76
#
_entry.id   fa36c6efb4cfec1be88d4720117a9b76
#
_cell.length_a   1.000
_cell.length_b   1.000
_cell.length_c   1.000
_cell.angle_alpha   90.00
_cell.angle_beta   90.00
_cell.angle_gamma   90.00
#
_symmetry.space_group_name_H-M   'P 1'
#
loop_
_entity.id
_entity.type
_entity.pdbx_description
1 polymer ?
#
loop_
_entity_poly.entity_id
_entity_poly.type
_entity_poly.pdbx_seq_one_letter_code
_entity_poly.pdbx_strand_id
1 'polypeptide(L)'
;GRLAINSVRTKTMTPEGEAGLFAADRVDHSHGWILPRLEEGRVVVSERNIHSSLVYQGIVGGLGIDKVSHMNSAALVPDLCVWVDCDPELALNRIRTGTLRVHSEKEEYFETSTLQKEIRSGYHSLLSGKLEMPTPFDMGAIIGPVLNEGSEEEFKKELRLRIRQFLHSHPN
;
A
#
# COMPACT_ATOMS: atom_id res chain seq x y z
N GLY A 1 -4.76 11.20 7.68
CA GLY A 1 -4.92 11.13 6.26
C GLY A 1 -5.07 12.44 5.49
N ARG A 2 -6.05 13.32 5.79
CA ARG A 2 -6.34 14.51 4.94
C ARG A 2 -5.18 15.49 4.85
N LEU A 3 -4.44 15.73 5.92
CA LEU A 3 -3.28 16.63 5.92
C LEU A 3 -2.16 16.09 5.02
N ALA A 4 -1.85 14.82 5.12
CA ALA A 4 -0.83 14.18 4.31
C ALA A 4 -1.20 14.21 2.81
N ILE A 5 -2.45 13.88 2.46
CA ILE A 5 -2.93 13.94 1.07
C ILE A 5 -2.89 15.38 0.52
N ASN A 6 -3.29 16.37 1.32
CA ASN A 6 -3.22 17.77 0.91
C ASN A 6 -1.78 18.24 0.69
N SER A 7 -0.83 17.84 1.54
CA SER A 7 0.58 18.23 1.38
C SER A 7 1.19 17.69 0.10
N VAL A 8 0.88 16.45 -0.26
CA VAL A 8 1.27 15.85 -1.55
C VAL A 8 0.73 16.64 -2.73
N ARG A 9 -0.57 17.00 -2.69
CA ARG A 9 -1.23 17.75 -3.77
C ARG A 9 -0.68 19.16 -3.94
N THR A 10 -0.38 19.84 -2.85
CA THR A 10 0.04 21.26 -2.85
C THR A 10 1.54 21.44 -2.88
N LYS A 11 2.32 20.35 -2.72
CA LYS A 11 3.78 20.37 -2.60
C LYS A 11 4.28 21.38 -1.56
N THR A 12 3.54 21.50 -0.45
CA THR A 12 3.81 22.51 0.61
C THR A 12 4.77 22.00 1.67
N MET A 13 5.09 20.70 1.67
CA MET A 13 5.99 20.09 2.65
C MET A 13 7.23 19.51 1.98
N THR A 14 8.27 19.34 2.78
CA THR A 14 9.44 18.53 2.36
C THR A 14 9.04 17.06 2.28
N PRO A 15 9.77 16.24 1.50
CA PRO A 15 9.54 14.80 1.44
C PRO A 15 9.54 14.12 2.82
N GLU A 16 10.42 14.55 3.72
CA GLU A 16 10.48 14.07 5.09
C GLU A 16 9.25 14.44 5.91
N GLY A 17 8.79 15.68 5.77
CA GLY A 17 7.57 16.16 6.45
C GLY A 17 6.35 15.38 6.00
N GLU A 18 6.23 15.12 4.70
CA GLU A 18 5.17 14.32 4.12
C GLU A 18 5.22 12.88 4.65
N ALA A 19 6.40 12.23 4.59
CA ALA A 19 6.59 10.87 5.11
C ALA A 19 6.26 10.78 6.61
N GLY A 20 6.68 11.79 7.39
CA GLY A 20 6.35 11.89 8.81
C GLY A 20 4.86 11.98 9.09
N LEU A 21 4.10 12.74 8.28
CA LEU A 21 2.64 12.82 8.42
C LEU A 21 1.95 11.48 8.12
N PHE A 22 2.39 10.77 7.06
CA PHE A 22 1.86 9.44 6.77
C PHE A 22 2.20 8.42 7.85
N ALA A 23 3.40 8.51 8.44
CA ALA A 23 3.80 7.65 9.54
C ALA A 23 2.98 7.94 10.81
N ALA A 24 2.83 9.20 11.20
CA ALA A 24 2.03 9.59 12.35
C ALA A 24 0.55 9.15 12.23
N ASP A 25 -0.05 9.39 11.07
CA ASP A 25 -1.44 8.96 10.76
C ASP A 25 -1.59 7.44 10.87
N ARG A 26 -0.60 6.68 10.39
CA ARG A 26 -0.60 5.22 10.47
C ARG A 26 -0.44 4.70 11.89
N VAL A 27 0.45 5.28 12.68
CA VAL A 27 0.64 4.90 14.09
C VAL A 27 -0.64 5.17 14.87
N ASP A 28 -1.24 6.36 14.72
CA ASP A 28 -2.51 6.70 15.34
C ASP A 28 -3.63 5.71 14.95
N HIS A 29 -3.78 5.43 13.66
CA HIS A 29 -4.76 4.46 13.16
C HIS A 29 -4.49 3.03 13.66
N SER A 30 -3.21 2.63 13.75
CA SER A 30 -2.81 1.31 14.27
C SER A 30 -3.29 1.10 15.70
N HIS A 31 -3.00 2.03 16.60
CA HIS A 31 -3.26 1.89 18.03
C HIS A 31 -4.64 2.40 18.42
N GLY A 32 -5.13 3.47 17.80
CA GLY A 32 -6.41 4.07 18.10
C GLY A 32 -7.60 3.35 17.48
N TRP A 33 -7.39 2.58 16.41
CA TRP A 33 -8.51 1.96 15.69
C TRP A 33 -8.31 0.48 15.39
N ILE A 34 -7.17 0.05 14.82
CA ILE A 34 -6.95 -1.34 14.41
C ILE A 34 -6.81 -2.24 15.62
N LEU A 35 -5.84 -1.95 16.51
CA LEU A 35 -5.53 -2.80 17.65
C LEU A 35 -6.74 -3.12 18.54
N PRO A 36 -7.60 -2.16 18.95
CA PRO A 36 -8.77 -2.49 19.74
C PRO A 36 -9.72 -3.48 19.09
N ARG A 37 -9.81 -3.46 17.75
CA ARG A 37 -10.69 -4.38 17.00
C ARG A 37 -10.09 -5.77 16.87
N LEU A 38 -8.78 -5.87 16.74
CA LEU A 38 -8.08 -7.15 16.79
C LEU A 38 -8.21 -7.80 18.18
N GLU A 39 -8.11 -7.02 19.25
CA GLU A 39 -8.33 -7.47 20.63
C GLU A 39 -9.77 -7.96 20.88
N GLU A 40 -10.75 -7.41 20.16
CA GLU A 40 -12.13 -7.90 20.12
C GLU A 40 -12.29 -9.18 19.28
N GLY A 41 -11.23 -9.74 18.71
CA GLY A 41 -11.26 -10.93 17.86
C GLY A 41 -11.78 -10.66 16.43
N ARG A 42 -11.78 -9.41 15.98
CA ARG A 42 -12.23 -9.05 14.63
C ARG A 42 -11.12 -9.18 13.61
N VAL A 43 -11.46 -9.47 12.38
CA VAL A 43 -10.60 -9.32 11.21
C VAL A 43 -10.67 -7.88 10.73
N VAL A 44 -9.52 -7.24 10.55
CA VAL A 44 -9.41 -5.88 10.03
C VAL A 44 -8.79 -5.94 8.62
N VAL A 45 -9.49 -5.37 7.66
CA VAL A 45 -8.99 -5.20 6.28
C VAL A 45 -8.71 -3.72 6.05
N SER A 46 -7.48 -3.39 5.70
CA SER A 46 -7.05 -2.02 5.40
C SER A 46 -6.60 -1.91 3.95
N GLU A 47 -7.10 -0.91 3.25
CA GLU A 47 -6.54 -0.52 1.96
C GLU A 47 -5.27 0.29 2.23
N ARG A 48 -4.12 -0.21 1.74
CA ARG A 48 -2.78 0.35 1.96
C ARG A 48 -2.33 0.29 3.42
N ASN A 49 -1.05 0.07 3.61
CA ASN A 49 -0.37 0.12 4.90
C ASN A 49 1.08 0.59 4.68
N ILE A 50 2.01 0.15 5.54
CA ILE A 50 3.44 0.47 5.52
C ILE A 50 4.09 0.26 4.15
N HIS A 51 3.73 -0.84 3.44
CA HIS A 51 4.24 -1.15 2.10
C HIS A 51 4.08 0.01 1.13
N SER A 52 2.96 0.74 1.20
CA SER A 52 2.75 1.93 0.37
C SER A 52 3.76 3.03 0.69
N SER A 53 4.06 3.30 1.96
CA SER A 53 5.05 4.32 2.32
C SER A 53 6.46 3.93 1.92
N LEU A 54 6.82 2.63 2.05
CA LEU A 54 8.13 2.14 1.59
C LEU A 54 8.31 2.34 0.09
N VAL A 55 7.25 2.16 -0.71
CA VAL A 55 7.31 2.40 -2.15
C VAL A 55 7.23 3.89 -2.48
N TYR A 56 6.19 4.60 -2.02
CA TYR A 56 5.93 5.98 -2.44
C TYR A 56 6.96 6.97 -1.88
N GLN A 57 7.23 6.93 -0.58
CA GLN A 57 8.19 7.84 0.04
C GLN A 57 9.61 7.28 0.02
N GLY A 58 9.77 5.96 0.24
CA GLY A 58 11.08 5.31 0.34
C GLY A 58 11.77 5.15 -1.00
N ILE A 59 11.15 4.45 -1.95
CA ILE A 59 11.75 4.12 -3.26
C ILE A 59 11.56 5.26 -4.24
N VAL A 60 10.33 5.58 -4.59
CA VAL A 60 9.99 6.58 -5.61
C VAL A 60 10.31 8.00 -5.15
N GLY A 61 10.00 8.30 -3.90
CA GLY A 61 10.31 9.60 -3.27
C GLY A 61 11.77 9.79 -2.86
N GLY A 62 12.59 8.73 -2.96
CA GLY A 62 14.04 8.82 -2.77
C GLY A 62 14.52 8.97 -1.32
N LEU A 63 13.64 8.83 -0.31
CA LEU A 63 14.03 8.92 1.10
C LEU A 63 14.80 7.70 1.60
N GLY A 64 14.74 6.58 0.87
CA GLY A 64 15.30 5.29 1.27
C GLY A 64 14.35 4.48 2.17
N ILE A 65 14.43 3.16 2.02
CA ILE A 65 13.58 2.22 2.77
C ILE A 65 13.88 2.28 4.27
N ASP A 66 15.16 2.33 4.65
CA ASP A 66 15.59 2.37 6.06
C ASP A 66 14.99 3.54 6.83
N LYS A 67 15.03 4.72 6.24
CA LYS A 67 14.49 5.93 6.86
C LYS A 67 12.98 5.83 7.02
N VAL A 68 12.28 5.39 5.97
CA VAL A 68 10.82 5.29 6.00
C VAL A 68 10.35 4.15 6.92
N SER A 69 11.04 3.01 6.96
CA SER A 69 10.70 1.93 7.90
C SER A 69 10.90 2.37 9.35
N HIS A 70 11.98 3.09 9.64
CA HIS A 70 12.22 3.64 10.96
C HIS A 70 11.12 4.62 11.42
N MET A 71 10.68 5.51 10.53
CA MET A 71 9.56 6.43 10.81
C MET A 71 8.25 5.69 11.15
N ASN A 72 8.08 4.47 10.65
CA ASN A 72 6.89 3.66 10.85
C ASN A 72 7.06 2.53 11.87
N SER A 73 8.17 2.47 12.60
CA SER A 73 8.51 1.36 13.50
C SER A 73 7.49 1.11 14.62
N ALA A 74 6.70 2.11 14.99
CA ALA A 74 5.64 1.99 15.98
C ALA A 74 4.26 1.58 15.38
N ALA A 75 4.13 1.47 14.06
CA ALA A 75 2.89 1.03 13.43
C ALA A 75 2.74 -0.49 13.51
N LEU A 76 1.49 -0.97 13.56
CA LEU A 76 1.21 -2.39 13.47
C LEU A 76 1.55 -2.92 12.07
N VAL A 77 2.26 -4.04 12.04
CA VAL A 77 2.52 -4.80 10.81
C VAL A 77 1.30 -5.69 10.54
N PRO A 78 0.78 -5.75 9.31
CA PRO A 78 -0.32 -6.66 8.99
C PRO A 78 0.16 -8.12 9.00
N ASP A 79 -0.69 -9.05 9.45
CA ASP A 79 -0.40 -10.48 9.37
C ASP A 79 -0.29 -10.94 7.91
N LEU A 80 -1.07 -10.33 7.02
CA LEU A 80 -1.12 -10.63 5.59
C LEU A 80 -1.20 -9.37 4.75
N CYS A 81 -0.27 -9.23 3.82
CA CYS A 81 -0.33 -8.25 2.72
C CYS A 81 -0.79 -8.95 1.44
N VAL A 82 -1.87 -8.48 0.86
CA VAL A 82 -2.32 -8.89 -0.47
C VAL A 82 -1.81 -7.88 -1.50
N TRP A 83 -0.91 -8.33 -2.36
CA TRP A 83 -0.38 -7.50 -3.43
C TRP A 83 -1.20 -7.68 -4.71
N VAL A 84 -1.97 -6.65 -5.05
CA VAL A 84 -2.73 -6.55 -6.30
C VAL A 84 -1.91 -5.79 -7.32
N ASP A 85 -1.69 -6.39 -8.49
CA ASP A 85 -0.95 -5.78 -9.59
C ASP A 85 -1.87 -5.52 -10.79
N CYS A 86 -1.63 -4.41 -11.48
CA CYS A 86 -2.37 -4.03 -12.68
C CYS A 86 -1.45 -3.25 -13.62
N ASP A 87 -1.63 -3.43 -14.92
CA ASP A 87 -0.96 -2.59 -15.92
C ASP A 87 -1.31 -1.12 -15.68
N PRO A 88 -0.30 -0.20 -15.63
CA PRO A 88 -0.53 1.21 -15.35
C PRO A 88 -1.45 1.92 -16.34
N GLU A 89 -1.35 1.59 -17.63
CA GLU A 89 -2.18 2.21 -18.66
C GLU A 89 -3.65 1.75 -18.53
N LEU A 90 -3.85 0.47 -18.21
CA LEU A 90 -5.18 -0.08 -17.92
C LEU A 90 -5.77 0.57 -16.66
N ALA A 91 -4.97 0.71 -15.60
CA ALA A 91 -5.41 1.35 -14.36
C ALA A 91 -5.81 2.81 -14.58
N LEU A 92 -4.99 3.59 -15.30
CA LEU A 92 -5.29 4.97 -15.66
C LEU A 92 -6.54 5.08 -16.52
N ASN A 93 -6.72 4.18 -17.48
CA ASN A 93 -7.94 4.15 -18.30
C ASN A 93 -9.19 3.89 -17.44
N ARG A 94 -9.13 2.95 -16.49
CA ARG A 94 -10.24 2.67 -15.56
C ARG A 94 -10.58 3.87 -14.68
N ILE A 95 -9.59 4.65 -14.26
CA ILE A 95 -9.80 5.90 -13.51
C ILE A 95 -10.52 6.93 -14.38
N ARG A 96 -10.01 7.16 -15.61
CA ARG A 96 -10.56 8.16 -16.54
C ARG A 96 -11.99 7.82 -16.99
N THR A 97 -12.31 6.55 -17.14
CA THR A 97 -13.67 6.10 -17.54
C THR A 97 -14.65 6.06 -16.37
N GLY A 98 -14.23 6.45 -15.16
CA GLY A 98 -15.12 6.52 -14.00
C GLY A 98 -15.48 5.17 -13.37
N THR A 99 -14.85 4.07 -13.79
CA THR A 99 -15.13 2.74 -13.23
C THR A 99 -14.60 2.55 -11.80
N LEU A 100 -13.66 3.38 -11.36
CA LEU A 100 -13.00 3.27 -10.05
C LEU A 100 -13.24 4.46 -9.12
N ARG A 101 -13.62 5.63 -9.65
CA ARG A 101 -13.87 6.83 -8.82
C ARG A 101 -15.01 7.67 -9.41
N VAL A 102 -15.97 8.02 -8.58
CA VAL A 102 -16.99 9.01 -8.89
C VAL A 102 -16.38 10.40 -8.68
N HIS A 103 -16.06 11.09 -9.78
CA HIS A 103 -15.72 12.52 -9.87
C HIS A 103 -14.78 13.13 -8.82
N SER A 104 -13.50 13.16 -9.12
CA SER A 104 -12.68 14.30 -8.73
C SER A 104 -12.22 15.02 -10.00
N GLU A 105 -12.59 16.28 -10.17
CA GLU A 105 -12.28 17.11 -11.35
C GLU A 105 -10.80 17.49 -11.51
N LYS A 106 -9.88 16.83 -10.77
CA LYS A 106 -8.45 17.12 -10.81
C LYS A 106 -7.69 15.81 -10.88
N GLU A 107 -6.87 15.71 -11.91
CA GLU A 107 -5.82 14.68 -12.00
C GLU A 107 -5.06 14.66 -10.67
N GLU A 108 -5.14 13.55 -9.96
CA GLU A 108 -4.36 13.38 -8.74
C GLU A 108 -2.88 13.29 -9.14
N TYR A 109 -2.00 13.85 -8.30
CA TYR A 109 -0.54 13.88 -8.51
C TYR A 109 0.05 12.52 -8.94
N PHE A 110 -0.58 11.42 -8.54
CA PHE A 110 -0.15 10.04 -8.82
C PHE A 110 -0.71 9.47 -10.14
N GLU A 111 -1.40 10.25 -10.97
CA GLU A 111 -2.09 9.76 -12.18
C GLU A 111 -1.29 9.95 -13.46
N THR A 112 0.02 10.16 -13.39
CA THR A 112 0.87 10.15 -14.58
C THR A 112 1.34 8.73 -14.91
N SER A 113 1.34 8.35 -16.19
CA SER A 113 1.78 7.03 -16.65
C SER A 113 3.20 6.70 -16.18
N THR A 114 4.13 7.65 -16.25
CA THR A 114 5.51 7.46 -15.80
C THR A 114 5.60 7.13 -14.32
N LEU A 115 4.95 7.94 -13.48
CA LEU A 115 4.95 7.73 -12.04
C LEU A 115 4.28 6.40 -11.63
N GLN A 116 3.20 6.02 -12.31
CA GLN A 116 2.56 4.72 -12.06
C GLN A 116 3.46 3.54 -12.43
N LYS A 117 4.26 3.66 -13.50
CA LYS A 117 5.27 2.64 -13.86
C LYS A 117 6.38 2.54 -12.81
N GLU A 118 6.85 3.67 -12.29
CA GLU A 118 7.84 3.71 -11.22
C GLU A 118 7.30 3.09 -9.92
N ILE A 119 6.06 3.42 -9.55
CA ILE A 119 5.38 2.87 -8.38
C ILE A 119 5.20 1.34 -8.54
N ARG A 120 4.73 0.87 -9.69
CA ARG A 120 4.60 -0.57 -9.99
C ARG A 120 5.94 -1.28 -9.86
N SER A 121 7.00 -0.72 -10.46
CA SER A 121 8.36 -1.24 -10.36
C SER A 121 8.84 -1.29 -8.90
N GLY A 122 8.55 -0.25 -8.11
CA GLY A 122 8.86 -0.20 -6.68
C GLY A 122 8.17 -1.31 -5.89
N TYR A 123 6.88 -1.56 -6.14
CA TYR A 123 6.15 -2.68 -5.51
C TYR A 123 6.74 -4.03 -5.93
N HIS A 124 7.04 -4.23 -7.21
CA HIS A 124 7.68 -5.46 -7.67
C HIS A 124 9.04 -5.69 -7.01
N SER A 125 9.85 -4.66 -6.87
CA SER A 125 11.15 -4.76 -6.20
C SER A 125 11.01 -5.08 -4.72
N LEU A 126 10.11 -4.40 -4.02
CA LEU A 126 9.88 -4.56 -2.59
C LEU A 126 9.26 -5.93 -2.26
N LEU A 127 8.15 -6.27 -2.91
CA LEU A 127 7.31 -7.41 -2.51
C LEU A 127 7.76 -8.75 -3.12
N SER A 128 8.65 -8.75 -4.11
CA SER A 128 9.27 -9.96 -4.64
C SER A 128 10.48 -10.45 -3.83
N GLY A 129 10.83 -9.76 -2.74
CA GLY A 129 12.02 -10.09 -1.93
C GLY A 129 13.35 -9.75 -2.60
N LYS A 130 13.35 -8.92 -3.65
CA LYS A 130 14.60 -8.48 -4.32
C LYS A 130 15.35 -7.38 -3.59
N LEU A 131 14.66 -6.68 -2.69
CA LEU A 131 15.26 -5.64 -1.86
C LEU A 131 15.51 -6.19 -0.47
N GLU A 132 16.72 -5.97 0.04
CA GLU A 132 17.02 -6.21 1.46
C GLU A 132 16.22 -5.21 2.30
N MET A 133 15.46 -5.75 3.25
CA MET A 133 14.73 -4.93 4.20
C MET A 133 15.59 -4.63 5.42
N PRO A 134 15.50 -3.42 5.96
CA PRO A 134 16.21 -3.09 7.20
C PRO A 134 15.74 -4.00 8.33
N THR A 135 16.68 -4.55 9.07
CA THR A 135 16.37 -5.33 10.27
C THR A 135 16.16 -4.37 11.46
N PRO A 136 15.14 -4.57 12.29
CA PRO A 136 14.25 -5.75 12.41
C PRO A 136 12.86 -5.54 11.75
N PHE A 137 12.75 -4.91 10.61
CA PHE A 137 11.47 -4.56 10.03
C PHE A 137 10.80 -5.77 9.35
N ASP A 138 9.70 -6.24 9.92
CA ASP A 138 8.82 -7.25 9.34
C ASP A 138 7.75 -6.59 8.46
N MET A 139 7.41 -7.18 7.34
CA MET A 139 6.35 -6.74 6.43
C MET A 139 5.09 -7.62 6.51
N GLY A 140 5.08 -8.64 7.37
CA GLY A 140 4.07 -9.67 7.38
C GLY A 140 4.18 -10.63 6.19
N ALA A 141 3.30 -11.61 6.13
CA ALA A 141 3.22 -12.50 4.99
C ALA A 141 2.72 -11.77 3.74
N ILE A 142 3.27 -12.11 2.57
CA ILE A 142 2.92 -11.47 1.30
C ILE A 142 2.37 -12.52 0.35
N ILE A 143 1.18 -12.30 -0.17
CA ILE A 143 0.63 -13.06 -1.28
C ILE A 143 0.45 -12.18 -2.51
N GLY A 144 0.85 -12.66 -3.66
CA GLY A 144 0.76 -11.92 -4.92
C GLY A 144 1.97 -12.17 -5.83
N PRO A 145 2.01 -11.46 -6.97
CA PRO A 145 0.98 -10.53 -7.43
C PRO A 145 -0.33 -11.24 -7.81
N VAL A 146 -1.46 -10.65 -7.41
CA VAL A 146 -2.79 -11.02 -7.91
C VAL A 146 -3.14 -10.03 -9.02
N LEU A 147 -3.20 -10.52 -10.26
CA LEU A 147 -3.42 -9.65 -11.42
C LEU A 147 -4.87 -9.17 -11.49
N ASN A 148 -5.05 -7.86 -11.58
CA ASN A 148 -6.34 -7.22 -11.79
C ASN A 148 -6.43 -6.64 -13.22
N GLU A 149 -6.24 -7.50 -14.22
CA GLU A 149 -6.23 -7.12 -15.66
C GLU A 149 -7.40 -7.74 -16.44
N GLY A 150 -7.96 -8.82 -15.93
CA GLY A 150 -9.11 -9.54 -16.51
C GLY A 150 -10.45 -9.05 -15.99
N SER A 151 -11.41 -9.96 -15.97
CA SER A 151 -12.74 -9.73 -15.41
C SER A 151 -12.72 -9.68 -13.87
N GLU A 152 -13.71 -9.01 -13.30
CA GLU A 152 -13.88 -8.95 -11.86
C GLU A 152 -14.04 -10.34 -11.22
N GLU A 153 -14.73 -11.26 -11.92
CA GLU A 153 -14.95 -12.63 -11.44
C GLU A 153 -13.66 -13.46 -11.43
N GLU A 154 -12.80 -13.33 -12.45
CA GLU A 154 -11.50 -13.98 -12.48
C GLU A 154 -10.61 -13.47 -11.35
N PHE A 155 -10.56 -12.15 -11.16
CA PHE A 155 -9.82 -11.54 -10.06
C PHE A 155 -10.31 -12.02 -8.69
N LYS A 156 -11.61 -12.01 -8.45
CA LYS A 156 -12.21 -12.49 -7.19
C LYS A 156 -11.90 -13.97 -6.94
N LYS A 157 -11.94 -14.80 -7.98
CA LYS A 157 -11.63 -16.24 -7.88
C LYS A 157 -10.18 -16.46 -7.47
N GLU A 158 -9.25 -15.79 -8.14
CA GLU A 158 -7.82 -15.90 -7.84
C GLU A 158 -7.51 -15.38 -6.42
N LEU A 159 -8.05 -14.22 -6.06
CA LEU A 159 -7.88 -13.63 -4.73
C LEU A 159 -8.36 -14.58 -3.62
N ARG A 160 -9.57 -15.14 -3.78
CA ARG A 160 -10.12 -16.11 -2.81
C ARG A 160 -9.26 -17.36 -2.70
N LEU A 161 -8.74 -17.86 -3.82
CA LEU A 161 -7.86 -19.04 -3.83
C LEU A 161 -6.59 -18.78 -3.02
N ARG A 162 -5.91 -17.65 -3.28
CA ARG A 162 -4.67 -17.28 -2.60
C ARG A 162 -4.87 -17.07 -1.10
N ILE A 163 -5.93 -16.37 -0.70
CA ILE A 163 -6.25 -16.17 0.72
C ILE A 163 -6.55 -17.51 1.41
N ARG A 164 -7.32 -18.40 0.78
CA ARG A 164 -7.60 -19.72 1.35
C ARG A 164 -6.33 -20.56 1.52
N GLN A 165 -5.44 -20.55 0.54
CA GLN A 165 -4.15 -21.25 0.64
C GLN A 165 -3.33 -20.73 1.82
N PHE A 166 -3.25 -19.42 1.99
CA PHE A 166 -2.58 -18.80 3.13
C PHE A 166 -3.19 -19.25 4.46
N LEU A 167 -4.49 -19.17 4.62
CA LEU A 167 -5.18 -19.56 5.86
C LEU A 167 -5.01 -21.07 6.19
N HIS A 168 -4.90 -21.93 5.18
CA HIS A 168 -4.64 -23.36 5.41
C HIS A 168 -3.20 -23.64 5.83
N SER A 169 -2.24 -22.86 5.34
CA SER A 169 -0.82 -23.02 5.69
C SER A 169 -0.42 -22.35 7.01
N HIS A 170 -1.30 -21.50 7.57
CA HIS A 170 -1.12 -20.79 8.84
C HIS A 170 -2.34 -21.01 9.74
N PRO A 171 -2.59 -22.25 10.20
CA PRO A 171 -3.65 -22.50 11.16
C PRO A 171 -3.31 -21.82 12.49
N ASN A 172 -4.27 -21.14 13.11
CA ASN A 172 -4.16 -20.54 14.44
C ASN A 172 -3.88 -21.59 15.51
#